data_10629cbf71374fcc4e30bd38e544e0f0
#
_entry.id   10629cbf71374fcc4e30bd38e544e0f0
#
_cell.length_a   1.000
_cell.length_b   1.000
_cell.length_c   1.000
_cell.angle_alpha   90.00
_cell.angle_beta   90.00
_cell.angle_gamma   90.00
#
_symmetry.space_group_name_H-M   'P 1'
#
loop_
_entity.id
_entity.type
_entity.pdbx_description
1 polymer ?
#
loop_
_entity_poly.entity_id
_entity_poly.type
_entity_poly.pdbx_seq_one_letter_code
_entity_poly.pdbx_strand_id
1 'polypeptide(L)'
;MSKKNFRIALVGCGRVAQHYIKIIKKIKKINIKIVSVCDTKKIKAIELSKKINSKPYFNLKKMLKEIEVDLIVILTPSGLHYQHSDLALDHGFNVLVEKPICLLVSDAEKLYKKAKNKKLVLSVGFQNRHNKAI
;
A
#
# COMPACT_ATOMS: atom_id res chain seq x y z
N MET A 1 -11.94 -15.54 -21.16
CA MET A 1 -11.44 -14.21 -20.73
C MET A 1 -10.31 -14.39 -19.74
N SER A 2 -9.15 -13.78 -20.02
CA SER A 2 -8.06 -13.73 -19.06
C SER A 2 -8.47 -12.86 -17.86
N LYS A 3 -8.24 -13.34 -16.65
CA LYS A 3 -8.45 -12.52 -15.43
C LYS A 3 -7.50 -11.31 -15.50
N LYS A 4 -8.04 -10.12 -15.35
CA LYS A 4 -7.22 -8.90 -15.28
C LYS A 4 -6.24 -9.02 -14.10
N ASN A 5 -4.96 -8.80 -14.37
CA ASN A 5 -3.94 -8.75 -13.34
C ASN A 5 -4.05 -7.41 -12.59
N PHE A 6 -4.25 -7.47 -11.29
CA PHE A 6 -4.24 -6.30 -10.42
C PHE A 6 -2.85 -6.20 -9.76
N ARG A 7 -2.11 -5.16 -10.09
CA ARG A 7 -0.72 -4.99 -9.64
C ARG A 7 -0.65 -4.07 -8.45
N ILE A 8 0.05 -4.47 -7.41
CA ILE A 8 0.22 -3.67 -6.20
C ILE A 8 1.69 -3.56 -5.79
N ALA A 9 2.01 -2.51 -5.04
CA ALA A 9 3.28 -2.37 -4.36
C ALA A 9 3.05 -2.16 -2.87
N LEU A 10 3.89 -2.76 -2.02
CA LEU A 10 3.81 -2.63 -0.57
C LEU A 10 4.87 -1.63 -0.09
N VAL A 11 4.47 -0.71 0.77
CA VAL A 11 5.36 0.22 1.46
C VAL A 11 5.36 -0.13 2.95
N GLY A 12 6.51 -0.59 3.44
CA GLY A 12 6.65 -1.22 4.75
C GLY A 12 6.70 -2.75 4.62
N CYS A 13 7.78 -3.35 5.07
CA CYS A 13 8.05 -4.78 4.94
C CYS A 13 8.09 -5.51 6.30
N GLY A 14 7.32 -5.02 7.28
CA GLY A 14 7.23 -5.57 8.62
C GLY A 14 6.18 -6.66 8.78
N ARG A 15 5.75 -6.87 10.03
CA ARG A 15 4.76 -7.90 10.38
C ARG A 15 3.42 -7.73 9.66
N VAL A 16 2.95 -6.51 9.52
CA VAL A 16 1.67 -6.21 8.85
C VAL A 16 1.72 -6.61 7.38
N ALA A 17 2.85 -6.38 6.70
CA ALA A 17 3.05 -6.82 5.33
C ALA A 17 2.92 -8.34 5.19
N GLN A 18 3.47 -9.12 6.11
CA GLN A 18 3.33 -10.58 6.12
C GLN A 18 1.85 -11.00 6.21
N HIS A 19 1.07 -10.29 7.02
CA HIS A 19 -0.37 -10.56 7.17
C HIS A 19 -1.13 -10.25 5.87
N TYR A 20 -0.86 -9.12 5.23
CA TYR A 20 -1.45 -8.76 3.93
C TYR A 20 -1.13 -9.78 2.85
N ILE A 21 0.11 -10.27 2.79
CA ILE A 21 0.52 -11.29 1.82
C ILE A 21 -0.30 -12.57 1.98
N LYS A 22 -0.52 -13.02 3.23
CA LYS A 22 -1.35 -14.19 3.51
C LYS A 22 -2.81 -14.00 3.04
N ILE A 23 -3.37 -12.82 3.25
CA ILE A 23 -4.73 -12.48 2.79
C ILE A 23 -4.79 -12.47 1.27
N ILE A 24 -3.86 -11.80 0.62
CA ILE A 24 -3.80 -11.68 -0.85
C ILE A 24 -3.74 -13.06 -1.51
N LYS A 25 -2.95 -13.99 -0.97
CA LYS A 25 -2.86 -15.36 -1.47
C LYS A 25 -4.18 -16.14 -1.42
N LYS A 26 -5.09 -15.76 -0.52
CA LYS A 26 -6.41 -16.38 -0.40
C LYS A 26 -7.46 -15.82 -1.37
N ILE A 27 -7.20 -14.68 -1.98
CA ILE A 27 -8.12 -14.05 -2.92
C ILE A 27 -8.05 -14.78 -4.26
N LYS A 28 -9.14 -15.42 -4.66
CA LYS A 28 -9.21 -16.22 -5.89
C LYS A 28 -9.97 -15.55 -7.04
N LYS A 29 -10.79 -14.53 -6.71
CA LYS A 29 -11.63 -13.85 -7.71
C LYS A 29 -10.85 -12.95 -8.66
N ILE A 30 -9.74 -12.38 -8.18
CA ILE A 30 -8.87 -11.47 -8.93
C ILE A 30 -7.45 -12.01 -8.84
N ASN A 31 -6.69 -11.85 -9.91
CA ASN A 31 -5.26 -12.16 -9.89
C ASN A 31 -4.49 -10.94 -9.38
N ILE A 32 -4.12 -10.94 -8.10
CA ILE A 32 -3.35 -9.86 -7.49
C ILE A 32 -1.87 -10.23 -7.50
N LYS A 33 -1.05 -9.36 -8.04
CA LYS A 33 0.41 -9.52 -8.08
C LYS A 33 1.08 -8.40 -7.29
N ILE A 34 1.90 -8.77 -6.30
CA ILE A 34 2.78 -7.83 -5.60
C ILE A 34 4.06 -7.71 -6.44
N VAL A 35 4.23 -6.58 -7.13
CA VAL A 35 5.35 -6.38 -8.05
C VAL A 35 6.55 -5.73 -7.39
N SER A 36 6.35 -4.98 -6.32
CA SER A 36 7.42 -4.25 -5.62
C SER A 36 7.15 -4.15 -4.13
N VAL A 37 8.21 -4.08 -3.35
CA VAL A 37 8.17 -3.80 -1.92
C VAL A 37 9.19 -2.73 -1.58
N CYS A 38 8.91 -1.88 -0.60
CA CYS A 38 9.78 -0.79 -0.18
C CYS A 38 9.92 -0.76 1.34
N ASP A 39 11.14 -0.68 1.82
CA ASP A 39 11.45 -0.42 3.24
C ASP A 39 12.79 0.28 3.33
N THR A 40 12.92 1.25 4.25
CA THR A 40 14.21 1.91 4.51
C THR A 40 15.24 0.95 5.10
N LYS A 41 14.79 -0.08 5.80
CA LYS A 41 15.64 -1.19 6.26
C LYS A 41 15.85 -2.17 5.12
N LYS A 42 16.98 -2.06 4.44
CA LYS A 42 17.34 -2.85 3.25
C LYS A 42 17.13 -4.34 3.43
N ILE A 43 17.55 -4.90 4.57
CA ILE A 43 17.40 -6.34 4.88
C ILE A 43 15.95 -6.75 4.80
N LYS A 44 15.03 -5.98 5.38
CA LYS A 44 13.58 -6.30 5.35
C LYS A 44 13.03 -6.30 3.93
N ALA A 45 13.39 -5.30 3.13
CA ALA A 45 12.95 -5.22 1.75
C ALA A 45 13.50 -6.39 0.91
N ILE A 46 14.77 -6.70 1.05
CA ILE A 46 15.43 -7.80 0.32
C ILE A 46 14.82 -9.16 0.69
N GLU A 47 14.69 -9.45 1.97
CA GLU A 47 14.13 -10.73 2.45
C GLU A 47 12.69 -10.92 1.96
N LEU A 48 11.85 -9.89 2.09
CA LEU A 48 10.47 -9.98 1.64
C LEU A 48 10.38 -10.12 0.12
N SER A 49 11.17 -9.37 -0.63
CA SER A 49 11.19 -9.42 -2.10
C SER A 49 11.54 -10.80 -2.63
N LYS A 50 12.51 -11.47 -2.02
CA LYS A 50 12.89 -12.84 -2.37
C LYS A 50 11.77 -13.82 -2.09
N LYS A 51 11.10 -13.69 -0.94
CA LYS A 51 10.02 -14.58 -0.51
C LYS A 51 8.82 -14.56 -1.44
N ILE A 52 8.51 -13.42 -2.04
CA ILE A 52 7.32 -13.22 -2.89
C ILE A 52 7.65 -12.91 -4.35
N ASN A 53 8.90 -13.02 -4.74
CA ASN A 53 9.37 -12.75 -6.10
C ASN A 53 8.95 -11.37 -6.61
N SER A 54 9.31 -10.34 -5.87
CA SER A 54 9.06 -8.94 -6.19
C SER A 54 10.35 -8.14 -6.21
N LYS A 55 10.30 -6.88 -6.69
CA LYS A 55 11.47 -6.00 -6.75
C LYS A 55 11.59 -5.20 -5.44
N PRO A 56 12.76 -5.22 -4.75
CA PRO A 56 12.96 -4.43 -3.55
C PRO A 56 13.34 -2.99 -3.88
N TYR A 57 12.82 -2.06 -3.07
CA TYR A 57 13.20 -0.66 -3.05
C TYR A 57 13.52 -0.22 -1.63
N PHE A 58 14.42 0.75 -1.50
CA PHE A 58 14.87 1.29 -0.21
C PHE A 58 14.53 2.76 -0.04
N ASN A 59 13.95 3.35 -1.07
CA ASN A 59 13.51 4.74 -1.12
C ASN A 59 12.16 4.82 -1.84
N LEU A 60 11.16 5.39 -1.15
CA LEU A 60 9.79 5.45 -1.68
C LEU A 60 9.69 6.32 -2.93
N LYS A 61 10.34 7.50 -2.94
CA LYS A 61 10.32 8.39 -4.11
C LYS A 61 10.88 7.70 -5.35
N LYS A 62 11.96 6.96 -5.19
CA LYS A 62 12.56 6.19 -6.29
C LYS A 62 11.59 5.13 -6.79
N MET A 63 10.98 4.37 -5.89
CA MET A 63 10.00 3.36 -6.27
C MET A 63 8.84 3.97 -7.07
N LEU A 64 8.24 5.03 -6.55
CA LEU A 64 7.07 5.67 -7.18
C LEU A 64 7.36 6.24 -8.57
N LYS A 65 8.60 6.62 -8.86
CA LYS A 65 9.02 7.08 -10.20
C LYS A 65 9.20 5.94 -11.20
N GLU A 66 9.51 4.75 -10.75
CA GLU A 66 9.91 3.62 -11.61
C GLU A 66 8.79 2.60 -11.84
N ILE A 67 7.78 2.52 -10.97
CA ILE A 67 6.78 1.46 -11.03
C ILE A 67 5.50 1.90 -11.72
N GLU A 68 4.80 0.89 -12.27
CA GLU A 68 3.42 1.01 -12.75
C GLU A 68 2.57 -0.02 -12.02
N VAL A 69 1.71 0.45 -11.12
CA VAL A 69 0.83 -0.39 -10.32
C VAL A 69 -0.56 0.23 -10.22
N ASP A 70 -1.56 -0.59 -9.89
CA ASP A 70 -2.94 -0.14 -9.71
C ASP A 70 -3.18 0.40 -8.31
N LEU A 71 -2.36 -0.01 -7.33
CA LEU A 71 -2.54 0.36 -5.92
C LEU A 71 -1.22 0.35 -5.16
N ILE A 72 -1.01 1.39 -4.35
CA ILE A 72 0.04 1.43 -3.32
C ILE A 72 -0.59 1.09 -1.97
N VAL A 73 0.00 0.14 -1.26
CA VAL A 73 -0.45 -0.27 0.08
C VAL A 73 0.56 0.23 1.11
N ILE A 74 0.13 1.15 1.98
CA ILE A 74 0.98 1.78 3.00
C ILE A 74 0.84 1.02 4.33
N LEU A 75 1.92 0.37 4.74
CA LEU A 75 2.00 -0.50 5.93
C LEU A 75 3.14 -0.07 6.87
N THR A 76 3.55 1.18 6.77
CA THR A 76 4.61 1.77 7.59
C THR A 76 4.09 2.16 8.98
N PRO A 77 4.96 2.59 9.93
CA PRO A 77 4.51 3.10 11.22
C PRO A 77 3.52 4.27 11.08
N SER A 78 2.59 4.38 12.01
CA SER A 78 1.46 5.34 11.96
C SER A 78 1.88 6.79 11.71
N GLY A 79 3.01 7.21 12.28
CA GLY A 79 3.53 8.57 12.11
C GLY A 79 3.98 8.90 10.68
N LEU A 80 4.14 7.89 9.82
CA LEU A 80 4.56 8.05 8.43
C LEU A 80 3.40 7.91 7.43
N HIS A 81 2.21 7.53 7.88
CA HIS A 81 1.07 7.26 7.00
C HIS A 81 0.67 8.47 6.16
N TYR A 82 0.60 9.65 6.76
CA TYR A 82 0.28 10.87 6.03
C TYR A 82 1.31 11.14 4.92
N GLN A 83 2.58 11.21 5.30
CA GLN A 83 3.66 11.54 4.36
C GLN A 83 3.74 10.54 3.20
N HIS A 84 3.64 9.26 3.47
CA HIS A 84 3.72 8.23 2.45
C HIS A 84 2.49 8.21 1.54
N SER A 85 1.30 8.38 2.12
CA SER A 85 0.06 8.46 1.34
C SER A 85 0.02 9.70 0.46
N ASP A 86 0.41 10.84 1.01
CA ASP A 86 0.48 12.11 0.29
C ASP A 86 1.40 12.02 -0.94
N LEU A 87 2.58 11.44 -0.73
CA LEU A 87 3.56 11.25 -1.80
C LEU A 87 3.05 10.29 -2.89
N ALA A 88 2.40 9.20 -2.51
CA ALA A 88 1.83 8.26 -3.47
C ALA A 88 0.68 8.89 -4.29
N LEU A 89 -0.19 9.65 -3.64
CA LEU A 89 -1.26 10.40 -4.33
C LEU A 89 -0.68 11.44 -5.28
N ASP A 90 0.37 12.16 -4.87
CA ASP A 90 1.06 13.14 -5.74
C ASP A 90 1.60 12.49 -7.03
N HIS A 91 2.05 11.25 -6.95
CA HIS A 91 2.51 10.49 -8.11
C HIS A 91 1.37 9.84 -8.92
N GLY A 92 0.10 10.09 -8.55
CA GLY A 92 -1.06 9.61 -9.29
C GLY A 92 -1.48 8.17 -8.98
N PHE A 93 -1.07 7.64 -7.84
CA PHE A 93 -1.44 6.28 -7.43
C PHE A 93 -2.66 6.25 -6.52
N ASN A 94 -3.50 5.24 -6.67
CA ASN A 94 -4.49 4.87 -5.67
C ASN A 94 -3.78 4.34 -4.42
N VAL A 95 -4.33 4.59 -3.25
CA VAL A 95 -3.71 4.28 -1.95
C VAL A 95 -4.67 3.52 -1.05
N LEU A 96 -4.19 2.42 -0.48
CA LEU A 96 -4.73 1.78 0.70
C LEU A 96 -3.73 1.97 1.83
N VAL A 97 -4.13 2.65 2.90
CA VAL A 97 -3.28 2.89 4.07
C VAL A 97 -3.84 2.17 5.29
N GLU A 98 -2.97 1.54 6.09
CA GLU A 98 -3.35 0.96 7.37
C GLU A 98 -3.84 2.03 8.35
N LYS A 99 -4.69 1.63 9.26
CA LYS A 99 -5.20 2.50 10.33
C LYS A 99 -4.08 2.86 11.33
N PRO A 100 -4.11 4.05 11.89
CA PRO A 100 -4.94 5.19 11.53
C PRO A 100 -4.46 5.82 10.21
N ILE A 101 -5.34 6.44 9.47
CA ILE A 101 -4.97 7.11 8.21
C ILE A 101 -3.83 8.12 8.41
N CYS A 102 -3.89 8.83 9.52
CA CYS A 102 -2.87 9.77 10.00
C CYS A 102 -3.15 10.13 11.46
N LEU A 103 -2.28 10.94 12.05
CA LEU A 103 -2.38 11.34 13.47
C LEU A 103 -3.23 12.59 13.69
N LEU A 104 -3.41 13.42 12.67
CA LEU A 104 -4.18 14.67 12.74
C LEU A 104 -5.36 14.65 11.79
N VAL A 105 -6.52 15.15 12.25
CA VAL A 105 -7.73 15.25 11.42
C VAL A 105 -7.49 16.16 10.22
N SER A 106 -6.78 17.28 10.40
CA SER A 106 -6.43 18.20 9.30
C SER A 106 -5.64 17.53 8.18
N ASP A 107 -4.76 16.58 8.52
CA ASP A 107 -4.00 15.82 7.55
C ASP A 107 -4.88 14.81 6.80
N ALA A 108 -5.83 14.18 7.49
CA ALA A 108 -6.80 13.31 6.85
C ALA A 108 -7.66 14.07 5.82
N GLU A 109 -8.09 15.29 6.16
CA GLU A 109 -8.83 16.15 5.24
C GLU A 109 -8.02 16.52 4.01
N LYS A 110 -6.73 16.84 4.17
CA LYS A 110 -5.82 17.13 3.05
C LYS A 110 -5.68 15.95 2.11
N LEU A 111 -5.48 14.74 2.65
CA LEU A 111 -5.40 13.51 1.85
C LEU A 111 -6.69 13.25 1.09
N TYR A 112 -7.84 13.39 1.75
CA TYR A 112 -9.15 13.21 1.13
C TYR A 112 -9.37 14.17 -0.03
N LYS A 113 -9.10 15.46 0.18
CA LYS A 113 -9.24 16.50 -0.87
C LYS A 113 -8.31 16.22 -2.05
N LYS A 114 -7.05 15.85 -1.77
CA LYS A 114 -6.08 15.50 -2.81
C LYS A 114 -6.54 14.31 -3.65
N ALA A 115 -6.97 13.24 -3.02
CA ALA A 115 -7.47 12.05 -3.71
C ALA A 115 -8.68 12.39 -4.58
N LYS A 116 -9.65 13.12 -4.03
CA LYS A 116 -10.84 13.56 -4.75
C LYS A 116 -10.50 14.42 -5.97
N ASN A 117 -9.64 15.43 -5.81
CA ASN A 117 -9.23 16.32 -6.89
C ASN A 117 -8.49 15.57 -8.02
N LYS A 118 -7.70 14.58 -7.67
CA LYS A 118 -6.95 13.75 -8.63
C LYS A 118 -7.76 12.56 -9.17
N LYS A 119 -9.01 12.38 -8.71
CA LYS A 119 -9.86 11.23 -9.06
C LYS A 119 -9.21 9.88 -8.72
N LEU A 120 -8.53 9.82 -7.58
CA LEU A 120 -7.87 8.64 -7.06
C LEU A 120 -8.66 8.05 -5.89
N VAL A 121 -8.49 6.75 -5.66
CA VAL A 121 -9.06 6.06 -4.50
C VAL A 121 -8.10 6.18 -3.33
N LEU A 122 -8.61 6.60 -2.19
CA LEU A 122 -7.94 6.55 -0.90
C LEU A 122 -8.79 5.70 0.05
N SER A 123 -8.26 4.59 0.49
CA SER A 123 -8.96 3.66 1.38
C SER A 123 -8.14 3.42 2.65
N VAL A 124 -8.83 3.17 3.76
CA VAL A 124 -8.20 2.90 5.05
C VAL A 124 -8.53 1.49 5.50
N GLY A 125 -7.54 0.78 6.02
CA GLY A 125 -7.65 -0.61 6.45
C GLY A 125 -8.38 -0.79 7.78
N PHE A 126 -9.70 -0.58 7.80
CA PHE A 126 -10.56 -0.86 8.97
C PHE A 126 -11.14 -2.28 8.88
N GLN A 127 -10.35 -3.30 9.21
CA GLN A 127 -10.77 -4.70 9.08
C GLN A 127 -12.04 -5.02 9.85
N ASN A 128 -12.24 -4.42 11.02
CA ASN A 128 -13.38 -4.68 11.88
C ASN A 128 -14.73 -4.27 11.26
N ARG A 129 -14.77 -3.36 10.31
CA ARG A 129 -15.99 -2.99 9.59
C ARG A 129 -16.60 -4.15 8.81
N HIS A 130 -15.78 -5.13 8.45
CA HIS A 130 -16.19 -6.29 7.67
C HIS A 130 -16.29 -7.56 8.53
N ASN A 131 -16.12 -7.43 9.85
CA ASN A 131 -16.23 -8.56 10.78
C ASN A 131 -17.69 -8.78 11.16
N LYS A 132 -18.21 -9.98 10.84
CA LYS A 132 -19.58 -10.36 11.15
C LYS A 132 -19.90 -10.47 12.66
N ALA A 133 -18.88 -10.47 13.52
CA ALA A 133 -19.05 -10.53 14.97
C ALA A 133 -19.22 -9.15 15.63
N ILE A 134 -19.21 -8.07 14.88
CA ILE A 134 -19.40 -6.69 15.35
C ILE A 134 -20.67 -6.11 14.74
#